data_3d6e5de10a903fb8c16e29dfa8d3e0ed
#
_entry.id   3d6e5de10a903fb8c16e29dfa8d3e0ed
#
_cell.length_a   1.000
_cell.length_b   1.000
_cell.length_c   1.000
_cell.angle_alpha   90.00
_cell.angle_beta   90.00
_cell.angle_gamma   90.00
#
_symmetry.space_group_name_H-M   'P 1'
#
loop_
_entity.id
_entity.type
_entity.pdbx_description
1 polymer ?
#
loop_
_entity_poly.entity_id
_entity_poly.type
_entity_poly.pdbx_seq_one_letter_code
_entity_poly.pdbx_strand_id
1 'polypeptide(L)'
;MKLAIDFHPFLNFYHAGPKVFLNRLRKSIIRQNICKIKTPYFPFYDIALYSVYEKNFFYKKYVLRVDGIYFDKNDTAGNTKLLNNKIFKSISKSCGIVYISKFSREMVHKFYGKIDIPETVIHNKVPLDIFKPIGDNYRNELSLKKNERILVTSAHWRRHKRLEETIDFIDFLNSQNSHKYKLIILGGEKKSFNNQNIISIGEVSPNSLSKWYRTADIYLHLAWIEPCGNTQIEAMASGVPVICCNNGGIGETVNEASGGIVVDADMPFQMELIDYYNPPKPNFEKLRDAVEKIYNNYNYFKNQINYDYLNIDLAANKYCEFIKKCL
;
A
#
# COMPACT_ATOMS: atom_id res chain seq x y z
N MET A 1 -13.78 1.78 -26.18
CA MET A 1 -14.37 2.07 -24.85
C MET A 1 -13.93 3.43 -24.36
N LYS A 2 -14.89 4.23 -23.91
CA LYS A 2 -14.65 5.49 -23.20
C LYS A 2 -14.84 5.23 -21.71
N LEU A 3 -13.74 5.22 -20.94
CA LEU A 3 -13.73 4.92 -19.51
C LEU A 3 -13.63 6.20 -18.70
N ALA A 4 -14.59 6.46 -17.80
CA ALA A 4 -14.45 7.50 -16.80
C ALA A 4 -13.76 6.94 -15.56
N ILE A 5 -12.76 7.64 -15.04
CA ILE A 5 -12.09 7.29 -13.78
C ILE A 5 -12.36 8.40 -12.77
N ASP A 6 -12.69 8.02 -11.52
CA ASP A 6 -12.93 8.93 -10.40
C ASP A 6 -11.64 9.69 -10.03
N PHE A 7 -11.35 10.70 -10.81
CA PHE A 7 -10.18 11.55 -10.70
C PHE A 7 -10.58 13.01 -10.92
N HIS A 8 -10.30 13.87 -9.95
CA HIS A 8 -10.55 15.31 -10.08
C HIS A 8 -9.28 16.03 -10.55
N PRO A 9 -9.24 16.62 -11.75
CA PRO A 9 -8.02 17.19 -12.33
C PRO A 9 -7.49 18.42 -11.57
N PHE A 10 -8.33 19.13 -10.81
CA PHE A 10 -8.01 20.38 -10.15
C PHE A 10 -7.84 20.29 -8.62
N LEU A 11 -8.10 19.15 -8.01
CA LEU A 11 -7.95 18.98 -6.57
C LEU A 11 -6.65 18.24 -6.27
N ASN A 12 -5.61 19.00 -5.93
CA ASN A 12 -4.27 18.49 -5.56
C ASN A 12 -4.20 17.83 -4.16
N PHE A 13 -5.32 17.37 -3.60
CA PHE A 13 -5.33 16.64 -2.31
C PHE A 13 -4.96 15.15 -2.50
N TYR A 14 -3.71 14.90 -2.94
CA TYR A 14 -3.27 13.60 -3.48
C TYR A 14 -2.59 12.68 -2.48
N HIS A 15 -2.72 12.90 -1.18
CA HIS A 15 -2.04 12.07 -0.18
C HIS A 15 -2.81 10.80 0.22
N ALA A 16 -4.04 10.60 -0.26
CA ALA A 16 -4.80 9.39 0.00
C ALA A 16 -4.41 8.25 -0.95
N GLY A 17 -4.03 7.10 -0.40
CA GLY A 17 -3.59 5.92 -1.16
C GLY A 17 -4.43 5.53 -2.37
N PRO A 18 -5.78 5.48 -2.28
CA PRO A 18 -6.66 5.19 -3.41
C PRO A 18 -6.51 6.16 -4.59
N LYS A 19 -6.40 7.46 -4.30
CA LYS A 19 -6.26 8.50 -5.34
C LYS A 19 -4.90 8.44 -6.02
N VAL A 20 -3.84 8.18 -5.27
CA VAL A 20 -2.49 7.98 -5.82
C VAL A 20 -2.49 6.83 -6.83
N PHE A 21 -3.07 5.69 -6.45
CA PHE A 21 -3.18 4.54 -7.33
C PHE A 21 -4.02 4.84 -8.58
N LEU A 22 -5.21 5.42 -8.45
CA LEU A 22 -6.06 5.76 -9.60
C LEU A 22 -5.39 6.72 -10.58
N ASN A 23 -4.59 7.67 -10.09
CA ASN A 23 -3.83 8.56 -10.95
C ASN A 23 -2.73 7.82 -11.72
N ARG A 24 -2.01 6.91 -11.07
CA ARG A 24 -1.02 6.03 -11.71
C ARG A 24 -1.67 5.14 -12.77
N LEU A 25 -2.79 4.51 -12.43
CA LEU A 25 -3.59 3.67 -13.34
C LEU A 25 -4.03 4.46 -14.58
N ARG A 26 -4.61 5.65 -14.36
CA ARG A 26 -5.03 6.55 -15.44
C ARG A 26 -3.87 6.92 -16.37
N LYS A 27 -2.72 7.32 -15.84
CA LYS A 27 -1.53 7.67 -16.62
C LYS A 27 -1.05 6.46 -17.44
N SER A 28 -1.04 5.28 -16.87
CA SER A 28 -0.65 4.04 -17.56
C SER A 28 -1.62 3.70 -18.70
N ILE A 29 -2.93 3.76 -18.48
CA ILE A 29 -3.94 3.51 -19.53
C ILE A 29 -3.78 4.49 -20.71
N ILE A 30 -3.51 5.77 -20.44
CA ILE A 30 -3.29 6.78 -21.47
C ILE A 30 -2.00 6.49 -22.24
N ARG A 31 -0.89 6.24 -21.54
CA ARG A 31 0.41 5.95 -22.15
C ARG A 31 0.36 4.72 -23.07
N GLN A 32 -0.34 3.66 -22.63
CA GLN A 32 -0.51 2.42 -23.40
C GLN A 32 -1.61 2.51 -24.48
N ASN A 33 -2.36 3.61 -24.55
CA ASN A 33 -3.48 3.81 -25.47
C ASN A 33 -4.53 2.68 -25.44
N ILE A 34 -4.82 2.11 -24.24
CA ILE A 34 -5.73 0.96 -24.08
C ILE A 34 -7.19 1.37 -24.32
N CYS A 35 -7.59 2.55 -23.83
CA CYS A 35 -8.90 3.13 -24.02
C CYS A 35 -8.91 4.65 -23.84
N LYS A 36 -10.00 5.30 -24.32
CA LYS A 36 -10.15 6.76 -24.16
C LYS A 36 -10.60 7.09 -22.74
N ILE A 37 -9.77 7.83 -22.00
CA ILE A 37 -10.10 8.28 -20.65
C ILE A 37 -10.98 9.52 -20.72
N LYS A 38 -12.00 9.53 -19.86
CA LYS A 38 -12.97 10.61 -19.66
C LYS A 38 -13.03 11.01 -18.18
N THR A 39 -13.66 12.14 -17.91
CA THR A 39 -14.04 12.55 -16.56
C THR A 39 -15.44 12.05 -16.22
N PRO A 40 -15.74 11.63 -14.98
CA PRO A 40 -17.09 11.23 -14.57
C PRO A 40 -18.07 12.40 -14.40
N TYR A 41 -17.61 13.64 -14.54
CA TYR A 41 -18.44 14.85 -14.40
C TYR A 41 -19.30 15.18 -15.64
N PHE A 42 -19.09 14.49 -16.76
CA PHE A 42 -19.87 14.65 -17.99
C PHE A 42 -20.28 13.29 -18.52
N PRO A 43 -21.50 13.14 -19.10
CA PRO A 43 -22.08 11.84 -19.48
C PRO A 43 -21.47 11.19 -20.73
N PHE A 44 -20.34 11.67 -21.23
CA PHE A 44 -19.73 11.24 -22.50
C PHE A 44 -18.78 10.04 -22.35
N TYR A 45 -19.13 9.10 -21.49
CA TYR A 45 -18.41 7.83 -21.29
C TYR A 45 -19.34 6.63 -21.36
N ASP A 46 -18.78 5.44 -21.58
CA ASP A 46 -19.53 4.19 -21.66
C ASP A 46 -19.72 3.57 -20.27
N ILE A 47 -18.67 3.58 -19.47
CA ILE A 47 -18.62 3.00 -18.11
C ILE A 47 -17.67 3.81 -17.21
N ALA A 48 -17.91 3.82 -15.90
CA ALA A 48 -17.05 4.47 -14.93
C ALA A 48 -16.30 3.47 -14.03
N LEU A 49 -15.15 3.87 -13.50
CA LEU A 49 -14.44 3.23 -12.40
C LEU A 49 -14.45 4.18 -11.20
N TYR A 50 -15.16 3.81 -10.15
CA TYR A 50 -15.16 4.51 -8.87
C TYR A 50 -14.30 3.78 -7.85
N SER A 51 -13.78 4.50 -6.85
CA SER A 51 -13.05 3.94 -5.74
C SER A 51 -13.73 4.22 -4.42
N VAL A 52 -13.78 3.19 -3.55
CA VAL A 52 -14.39 3.17 -2.23
C VAL A 52 -15.92 3.18 -2.29
N TYR A 53 -16.54 4.21 -2.83
CA TYR A 53 -17.98 4.31 -3.07
C TYR A 53 -18.29 5.16 -4.30
N GLU A 54 -19.52 4.99 -4.83
CA GLU A 54 -19.94 5.67 -6.05
C GLU A 54 -20.18 7.17 -5.85
N LYS A 55 -19.95 7.92 -6.94
CA LYS A 55 -20.35 9.33 -7.12
C LYS A 55 -21.06 9.48 -8.47
N ASN A 56 -22.02 8.59 -8.72
CA ASN A 56 -22.64 8.43 -10.03
C ASN A 56 -23.75 9.47 -10.25
N PHE A 57 -23.42 10.62 -10.83
CA PHE A 57 -24.36 11.70 -11.14
C PHE A 57 -25.27 11.39 -12.34
N PHE A 58 -24.88 10.43 -13.20
CA PHE A 58 -25.57 10.17 -14.48
C PHE A 58 -26.18 8.78 -14.59
N TYR A 59 -26.26 8.01 -13.51
CA TYR A 59 -26.84 6.67 -13.44
C TYR A 59 -26.31 5.69 -14.50
N LYS A 60 -25.05 5.87 -14.92
CA LYS A 60 -24.38 4.99 -15.87
C LYS A 60 -23.79 3.77 -15.17
N LYS A 61 -23.53 2.70 -15.96
CA LYS A 61 -22.80 1.53 -15.47
C LYS A 61 -21.46 1.91 -14.87
N TYR A 62 -21.06 1.23 -13.80
CA TYR A 62 -19.76 1.42 -13.20
C TYR A 62 -19.23 0.15 -12.56
N VAL A 63 -17.91 0.03 -12.58
CA VAL A 63 -17.14 -0.92 -11.78
C VAL A 63 -16.68 -0.21 -10.51
N LEU A 64 -16.79 -0.89 -9.38
CA LEU A 64 -16.34 -0.36 -8.10
C LEU A 64 -14.99 -1.01 -7.71
N ARG A 65 -13.97 -0.17 -7.42
CA ARG A 65 -12.75 -0.59 -6.77
C ARG A 65 -12.94 -0.47 -5.26
N VAL A 66 -12.76 -1.59 -4.54
CA VAL A 66 -13.01 -1.68 -3.10
C VAL A 66 -11.72 -1.96 -2.36
N ASP A 67 -11.35 -1.07 -1.45
CA ASP A 67 -10.17 -1.22 -0.60
C ASP A 67 -10.43 -2.12 0.62
N GLY A 68 -11.69 -2.42 0.92
CA GLY A 68 -12.20 -3.13 2.07
C GLY A 68 -13.36 -2.38 2.70
N ILE A 69 -13.58 -2.60 3.98
CA ILE A 69 -14.58 -1.90 4.80
C ILE A 69 -13.89 -1.23 5.99
N TYR A 70 -14.60 -0.36 6.68
CA TYR A 70 -14.18 0.17 7.97
C TYR A 70 -14.57 -0.83 9.06
N PHE A 71 -13.65 -1.17 9.96
CA PHE A 71 -13.83 -2.23 10.99
C PHE A 71 -13.42 -1.80 12.40
N ASP A 72 -13.29 -0.49 12.63
CA ASP A 72 -13.06 0.06 13.98
C ASP A 72 -14.34 -0.01 14.82
N LYS A 73 -14.32 -0.79 15.90
CA LYS A 73 -15.45 -0.95 16.82
C LYS A 73 -15.73 0.32 17.64
N ASN A 74 -14.71 1.15 17.86
CA ASN A 74 -14.84 2.35 18.69
C ASN A 74 -15.37 3.54 17.90
N ASP A 75 -15.47 3.40 16.57
CA ASP A 75 -15.93 4.44 15.64
C ASP A 75 -15.34 5.83 15.93
N THR A 76 -14.07 5.86 16.29
CA THR A 76 -13.36 7.09 16.68
C THR A 76 -13.32 8.13 15.57
N ALA A 77 -13.53 7.70 14.32
CA ALA A 77 -13.73 8.59 13.17
C ALA A 77 -15.19 9.01 12.97
N GLY A 78 -16.12 8.57 13.85
CA GLY A 78 -17.53 9.00 13.91
C GLY A 78 -18.39 8.53 12.74
N ASN A 79 -17.97 7.59 11.91
CA ASN A 79 -18.68 7.29 10.67
C ASN A 79 -18.53 5.87 10.12
N THR A 80 -17.98 4.90 10.85
CA THR A 80 -17.74 3.53 10.35
C THR A 80 -18.98 2.91 9.73
N LYS A 81 -20.12 2.92 10.45
CA LYS A 81 -21.39 2.37 9.96
C LYS A 81 -21.91 3.12 8.72
N LEU A 82 -21.85 4.45 8.74
CA LEU A 82 -22.30 5.28 7.62
C LEU A 82 -21.45 5.04 6.36
N LEU A 83 -20.13 4.96 6.52
CA LEU A 83 -19.21 4.72 5.42
C LEU A 83 -19.38 3.30 4.85
N ASN A 84 -19.53 2.28 5.70
CA ASN A 84 -19.80 0.91 5.26
C ASN A 84 -21.14 0.82 4.53
N ASN A 85 -22.19 1.50 5.00
CA ASN A 85 -23.45 1.54 4.28
C ASN A 85 -23.33 2.19 2.88
N LYS A 86 -22.51 3.23 2.73
CA LYS A 86 -22.22 3.81 1.41
C LYS A 86 -21.48 2.83 0.51
N ILE A 87 -20.49 2.10 1.04
CA ILE A 87 -19.75 1.08 0.30
C ILE A 87 -20.71 -0.02 -0.16
N PHE A 88 -21.50 -0.58 0.74
CA PHE A 88 -22.45 -1.67 0.43
C PHE A 88 -23.52 -1.25 -0.58
N LYS A 89 -24.07 -0.04 -0.42
CA LYS A 89 -25.00 0.53 -1.42
C LYS A 89 -24.34 0.72 -2.79
N SER A 90 -23.04 1.05 -2.81
CA SER A 90 -22.32 1.19 -4.08
C SER A 90 -22.01 -0.18 -4.70
N ILE A 91 -21.69 -1.18 -3.88
CA ILE A 91 -21.50 -2.56 -4.34
C ILE A 91 -22.79 -3.08 -5.00
N SER A 92 -23.96 -2.95 -4.34
CA SER A 92 -25.25 -3.48 -4.85
C SER A 92 -25.70 -2.88 -6.17
N LYS A 93 -25.16 -1.74 -6.58
CA LYS A 93 -25.51 -1.05 -7.83
C LYS A 93 -24.42 -1.17 -8.90
N SER A 94 -23.25 -1.69 -8.56
CA SER A 94 -22.14 -1.83 -9.51
C SER A 94 -22.38 -3.01 -10.46
N CYS A 95 -21.83 -2.95 -11.66
CA CYS A 95 -21.83 -4.07 -12.60
C CYS A 95 -20.61 -5.00 -12.44
N GLY A 96 -19.68 -4.67 -11.54
CA GLY A 96 -18.53 -5.49 -11.22
C GLY A 96 -17.67 -4.86 -10.13
N ILE A 97 -16.89 -5.68 -9.44
CA ILE A 97 -16.04 -5.27 -8.32
C ILE A 97 -14.59 -5.65 -8.57
N VAL A 98 -13.68 -4.71 -8.32
CA VAL A 98 -12.25 -4.96 -8.23
C VAL A 98 -11.81 -4.76 -6.79
N TYR A 99 -11.44 -5.84 -6.11
CA TYR A 99 -10.80 -5.80 -4.79
C TYR A 99 -9.29 -5.57 -4.94
N ILE A 100 -8.72 -4.85 -3.99
CA ILE A 100 -7.27 -4.56 -4.00
C ILE A 100 -6.42 -5.67 -3.40
N SER A 101 -7.03 -6.65 -2.75
CA SER A 101 -6.42 -7.86 -2.17
C SER A 101 -7.47 -8.95 -1.96
N LYS A 102 -7.03 -10.20 -1.78
CA LYS A 102 -7.89 -11.29 -1.31
C LYS A 102 -8.48 -10.97 0.05
N PHE A 103 -7.63 -10.40 0.94
CA PHE A 103 -8.06 -9.92 2.25
C PHE A 103 -9.23 -8.93 2.15
N SER A 104 -9.17 -7.92 1.26
CA SER A 104 -10.28 -6.96 1.12
C SER A 104 -11.55 -7.61 0.58
N ARG A 105 -11.44 -8.61 -0.30
CA ARG A 105 -12.57 -9.42 -0.77
C ARG A 105 -13.20 -10.21 0.36
N GLU A 106 -12.41 -10.96 1.12
CA GLU A 106 -12.87 -11.77 2.24
C GLU A 106 -13.54 -10.92 3.32
N MET A 107 -12.97 -9.74 3.62
CA MET A 107 -13.55 -8.78 4.55
C MET A 107 -14.95 -8.32 4.07
N VAL A 108 -15.10 -7.97 2.81
CA VAL A 108 -16.41 -7.55 2.27
C VAL A 108 -17.39 -8.72 2.31
N HIS A 109 -17.00 -9.93 1.90
CA HIS A 109 -17.85 -11.12 1.94
C HIS A 109 -18.27 -11.49 3.37
N LYS A 110 -17.38 -11.32 4.36
CA LYS A 110 -17.69 -11.59 5.77
C LYS A 110 -18.75 -10.65 6.32
N PHE A 111 -18.65 -9.35 6.02
CA PHE A 111 -19.52 -8.32 6.62
C PHE A 111 -20.77 -7.98 5.79
N TYR A 112 -20.72 -8.17 4.49
CA TYR A 112 -21.84 -7.89 3.59
C TYR A 112 -22.55 -9.15 3.10
N GLY A 113 -21.87 -10.29 3.05
CA GLY A 113 -22.34 -11.54 2.49
C GLY A 113 -21.82 -11.77 1.07
N LYS A 114 -22.16 -12.94 0.51
CA LYS A 114 -21.78 -13.30 -0.87
C LYS A 114 -22.43 -12.33 -1.88
N ILE A 115 -21.61 -11.90 -2.83
CA ILE A 115 -22.01 -10.96 -3.87
C ILE A 115 -22.14 -11.73 -5.20
N ASP A 116 -23.26 -11.56 -5.88
CA ASP A 116 -23.57 -12.30 -7.12
C ASP A 116 -23.44 -11.39 -8.37
N ILE A 117 -22.29 -10.72 -8.47
CA ILE A 117 -21.88 -9.96 -9.66
C ILE A 117 -20.42 -10.28 -9.98
N PRO A 118 -19.93 -10.02 -11.21
CA PRO A 118 -18.54 -10.24 -11.55
C PRO A 118 -17.59 -9.56 -10.59
N GLU A 119 -16.59 -10.30 -10.09
CA GLU A 119 -15.58 -9.78 -9.19
C GLU A 119 -14.17 -10.27 -9.54
N THR A 120 -13.16 -9.50 -9.20
CA THR A 120 -11.76 -9.86 -9.38
C THR A 120 -10.88 -9.23 -8.30
N VAL A 121 -9.68 -9.76 -8.11
CA VAL A 121 -8.63 -9.17 -7.27
C VAL A 121 -7.51 -8.62 -8.16
N ILE A 122 -7.22 -7.33 -8.03
CA ILE A 122 -6.10 -6.68 -8.72
C ILE A 122 -5.35 -5.83 -7.69
N HIS A 123 -4.19 -6.32 -7.26
CA HIS A 123 -3.33 -5.60 -6.32
C HIS A 123 -2.85 -4.25 -6.87
N ASN A 124 -2.59 -3.30 -5.97
CA ASN A 124 -1.94 -2.06 -6.33
C ASN A 124 -0.56 -2.33 -6.96
N LYS A 125 -0.14 -1.45 -7.85
CA LYS A 125 1.13 -1.52 -8.57
C LYS A 125 1.68 -0.12 -8.80
N VAL A 126 2.92 -0.02 -9.28
CA VAL A 126 3.64 1.25 -9.38
C VAL A 126 4.27 1.46 -10.76
N PRO A 127 4.52 2.71 -11.17
CA PRO A 127 5.27 3.01 -12.38
C PRO A 127 6.77 2.69 -12.18
N LEU A 128 7.31 1.76 -12.98
CA LEU A 128 8.71 1.30 -12.87
C LEU A 128 9.73 2.29 -13.46
N ASP A 129 9.28 3.31 -14.17
CA ASP A 129 10.11 4.44 -14.60
C ASP A 129 10.46 5.38 -13.42
N ILE A 130 9.58 5.47 -12.41
CA ILE A 130 9.77 6.24 -11.18
C ILE A 130 10.41 5.39 -10.07
N PHE A 131 9.83 4.22 -9.80
CA PHE A 131 10.31 3.28 -8.79
C PHE A 131 11.14 2.18 -9.47
N LYS A 132 12.46 2.29 -9.35
CA LYS A 132 13.42 1.38 -9.99
C LYS A 132 14.60 1.10 -9.09
N PRO A 133 15.23 -0.09 -9.20
CA PRO A 133 16.29 -0.51 -8.29
C PRO A 133 17.63 0.21 -8.54
N ILE A 134 17.75 0.93 -9.65
CA ILE A 134 18.97 1.62 -10.08
C ILE A 134 18.76 3.12 -9.99
N GLY A 135 19.75 3.84 -9.49
CA GLY A 135 19.78 5.30 -9.36
C GLY A 135 20.41 5.75 -8.06
N ASP A 136 20.40 7.06 -7.82
CA ASP A 136 21.00 7.70 -6.64
C ASP A 136 20.32 7.30 -5.34
N ASN A 137 21.03 7.49 -4.24
CA ASN A 137 20.55 7.36 -2.87
C ASN A 137 21.09 8.52 -2.00
N TYR A 138 20.68 8.60 -0.76
CA TYR A 138 21.07 9.66 0.18
C TYR A 138 22.12 9.21 1.21
N ARG A 139 22.82 8.08 1.01
CA ARG A 139 23.78 7.57 2.01
C ARG A 139 24.93 8.56 2.28
N ASN A 140 25.46 9.19 1.24
CA ASN A 140 26.55 10.16 1.38
C ASN A 140 26.07 11.46 2.04
N GLU A 141 24.93 12.00 1.59
CA GLU A 141 24.34 13.24 2.13
C GLU A 141 23.98 13.10 3.61
N LEU A 142 23.61 11.89 4.04
CA LEU A 142 23.31 11.57 5.44
C LEU A 142 24.53 11.09 6.23
N SER A 143 25.73 11.05 5.61
CA SER A 143 26.96 10.55 6.23
C SER A 143 26.81 9.14 6.83
N LEU A 144 26.03 8.27 6.17
CA LEU A 144 25.81 6.90 6.62
C LEU A 144 27.04 6.04 6.32
N LYS A 145 27.53 5.34 7.32
CA LYS A 145 28.73 4.48 7.19
C LYS A 145 28.38 3.18 6.44
N LYS A 146 29.35 2.59 5.75
CA LYS A 146 29.17 1.34 4.99
C LYS A 146 28.75 0.14 5.85
N ASN A 147 29.17 0.13 7.12
CA ASN A 147 28.86 -0.93 8.09
C ASN A 147 27.58 -0.68 8.89
N GLU A 148 26.88 0.43 8.67
CA GLU A 148 25.57 0.68 9.27
C GLU A 148 24.47 0.01 8.45
N ARG A 149 23.57 -0.68 9.15
CA ARG A 149 22.41 -1.34 8.61
C ARG A 149 21.23 -0.37 8.63
N ILE A 150 20.71 -0.03 7.46
CA ILE A 150 19.72 1.03 7.31
C ILE A 150 18.37 0.44 7.00
N LEU A 151 17.40 0.71 7.86
CA LEU A 151 16.00 0.38 7.63
C LEU A 151 15.24 1.66 7.27
N VAL A 152 14.18 1.53 6.50
CA VAL A 152 13.28 2.63 6.15
C VAL A 152 11.83 2.24 6.38
N THR A 153 11.04 3.19 6.80
CA THR A 153 9.58 3.06 6.88
C THR A 153 8.93 4.33 6.35
N SER A 154 7.75 4.20 5.75
CA SER A 154 7.03 5.36 5.24
C SER A 154 5.52 5.18 5.35
N ALA A 155 4.84 6.20 5.87
CA ALA A 155 3.38 6.20 5.97
C ALA A 155 2.84 7.60 6.14
N HIS A 156 1.52 7.74 5.93
CA HIS A 156 0.76 8.79 6.57
C HIS A 156 0.44 8.31 8.00
N TRP A 157 1.21 8.78 8.97
CA TRP A 157 1.29 8.21 10.31
C TRP A 157 -0.02 8.34 11.09
N ARG A 158 -0.51 7.20 11.53
CA ARG A 158 -1.65 7.01 12.44
C ARG A 158 -1.29 5.87 13.38
N ARG A 159 -1.96 5.74 14.52
CA ARG A 159 -1.60 4.78 15.57
C ARG A 159 -1.47 3.33 15.04
N HIS A 160 -2.39 2.87 14.20
CA HIS A 160 -2.35 1.54 13.58
C HIS A 160 -1.15 1.30 12.63
N LYS A 161 -0.42 2.35 12.25
CA LYS A 161 0.82 2.22 11.45
C LYS A 161 2.03 1.87 12.32
N ARG A 162 1.89 1.88 13.64
CA ARG A 162 2.88 1.39 14.61
C ARG A 162 4.23 2.09 14.50
N LEU A 163 4.24 3.42 14.41
CA LEU A 163 5.50 4.17 14.34
C LEU A 163 6.32 4.00 15.63
N GLU A 164 5.67 4.09 16.80
CA GLU A 164 6.34 3.93 18.09
C GLU A 164 6.97 2.53 18.19
N GLU A 165 6.21 1.50 17.87
CA GLU A 165 6.71 0.12 17.89
C GLU A 165 7.82 -0.12 16.85
N THR A 166 7.82 0.63 15.74
CA THR A 166 8.90 0.57 14.76
C THR A 166 10.19 1.19 15.32
N ILE A 167 10.07 2.28 16.07
CA ILE A 167 11.20 2.91 16.77
C ILE A 167 11.73 2.00 17.88
N ASP A 168 10.84 1.49 18.74
CA ASP A 168 11.18 0.55 19.80
C ASP A 168 11.90 -0.70 19.27
N PHE A 169 11.51 -1.16 18.08
CA PHE A 169 12.15 -2.28 17.42
C PHE A 169 13.61 -1.97 17.02
N ILE A 170 13.93 -0.75 16.63
CA ILE A 170 15.32 -0.35 16.34
C ILE A 170 16.17 -0.34 17.61
N ASP A 171 15.61 0.13 18.72
CA ASP A 171 16.29 0.10 20.02
C ASP A 171 16.51 -1.34 20.47
N PHE A 172 15.52 -2.20 20.29
CA PHE A 172 15.66 -3.63 20.53
C PHE A 172 16.78 -4.26 19.69
N LEU A 173 16.84 -3.99 18.38
CA LEU A 173 17.91 -4.50 17.52
C LEU A 173 19.30 -4.03 17.98
N ASN A 174 19.42 -2.78 18.34
CA ASN A 174 20.70 -2.21 18.80
C ASN A 174 21.12 -2.70 20.19
N SER A 175 20.18 -3.14 21.03
CA SER A 175 20.48 -3.73 22.34
C SER A 175 20.98 -5.19 22.26
N GLN A 176 20.61 -5.92 21.20
CA GLN A 176 20.89 -7.34 21.04
C GLN A 176 22.09 -7.66 20.15
N ASN A 177 22.53 -6.70 19.33
CA ASN A 177 23.48 -6.96 18.25
C ASN A 177 24.73 -6.08 18.32
N SER A 178 25.84 -6.58 17.77
CA SER A 178 27.05 -5.81 17.53
C SER A 178 26.94 -4.82 16.35
N HIS A 179 25.93 -5.01 15.50
CA HIS A 179 25.67 -4.14 14.36
C HIS A 179 24.89 -2.90 14.77
N LYS A 180 25.17 -1.77 14.12
CA LYS A 180 24.41 -0.54 14.29
C LYS A 180 23.28 -0.45 13.26
N TYR A 181 22.05 -0.40 13.76
CA TYR A 181 20.86 -0.22 12.97
C TYR A 181 20.39 1.22 13.05
N LYS A 182 20.03 1.80 11.92
CA LYS A 182 19.38 3.11 11.84
C LYS A 182 18.04 3.00 11.11
N LEU A 183 17.10 3.84 11.50
CA LEU A 183 15.78 3.94 10.88
C LEU A 183 15.62 5.30 10.21
N ILE A 184 15.27 5.27 8.93
CA ILE A 184 14.79 6.44 8.19
C ILE A 184 13.27 6.44 8.23
N ILE A 185 12.67 7.52 8.73
CA ILE A 185 11.22 7.70 8.80
C ILE A 185 10.80 8.73 7.76
N LEU A 186 9.93 8.32 6.83
CA LEU A 186 9.35 9.18 5.79
C LEU A 186 7.86 9.41 6.06
N GLY A 187 7.38 10.59 5.72
CA GLY A 187 5.98 10.98 5.83
C GLY A 187 5.63 11.66 7.16
N GLY A 188 4.53 12.41 7.13
CA GLY A 188 4.13 13.25 8.25
C GLY A 188 5.05 14.44 8.49
N GLU A 189 4.91 15.07 9.63
CA GLU A 189 5.81 16.16 10.04
C GLU A 189 7.19 15.62 10.41
N LYS A 190 8.23 16.38 10.10
CA LYS A 190 9.60 16.09 10.55
C LYS A 190 9.66 16.24 12.07
N LYS A 191 10.04 15.16 12.76
CA LYS A 191 10.16 15.13 14.22
C LYS A 191 11.60 15.01 14.64
N SER A 192 11.96 15.59 15.79
CA SER A 192 13.21 15.35 16.45
C SER A 192 13.04 14.23 17.47
N PHE A 193 13.91 13.23 17.44
CA PHE A 193 13.93 12.13 18.40
C PHE A 193 15.22 12.23 19.23
N ASN A 194 15.12 12.02 20.53
CA ASN A 194 16.31 11.90 21.40
C ASN A 194 16.97 10.50 21.22
N ASN A 195 17.18 10.11 19.96
CA ASN A 195 17.77 8.84 19.57
C ASN A 195 18.55 9.02 18.27
N GLN A 196 19.89 8.93 18.35
CA GLN A 196 20.79 9.12 17.21
C GLN A 196 20.62 8.08 16.08
N ASN A 197 19.91 6.98 16.35
CA ASN A 197 19.64 5.93 15.37
C ASN A 197 18.35 6.20 14.56
N ILE A 198 17.62 7.24 14.89
CA ILE A 198 16.36 7.61 14.22
C ILE A 198 16.56 8.88 13.38
N ILE A 199 16.31 8.76 12.09
CA ILE A 199 16.42 9.86 11.11
C ILE A 199 15.03 10.17 10.55
N SER A 200 14.38 11.20 11.09
CA SER A 200 13.09 11.67 10.61
C SER A 200 13.26 12.70 9.50
N ILE A 201 12.72 12.38 8.34
CA ILE A 201 12.79 13.27 7.16
C ILE A 201 11.53 14.13 7.03
N GLY A 202 10.37 13.58 7.46
CA GLY A 202 9.08 14.19 7.24
C GLY A 202 8.50 13.86 5.87
N GLU A 203 7.61 14.72 5.37
CA GLU A 203 7.00 14.54 4.06
C GLU A 203 8.01 14.76 2.94
N VAL A 204 8.01 13.86 1.96
CA VAL A 204 8.92 13.91 0.81
C VAL A 204 8.15 13.90 -0.50
N SER A 205 8.73 14.48 -1.55
CA SER A 205 8.10 14.50 -2.86
C SER A 205 7.98 13.09 -3.44
N PRO A 206 6.91 12.76 -4.18
CA PRO A 206 6.76 11.46 -4.83
C PRO A 206 7.95 11.08 -5.74
N ASN A 207 8.59 12.06 -6.36
CA ASN A 207 9.74 11.84 -7.26
C ASN A 207 11.02 11.47 -6.50
N SER A 208 11.15 11.87 -5.23
CA SER A 208 12.32 11.54 -4.40
C SER A 208 12.15 10.23 -3.61
N LEU A 209 10.93 9.68 -3.52
CA LEU A 209 10.65 8.47 -2.72
C LEU A 209 11.55 7.29 -3.12
N SER A 210 11.73 7.03 -4.43
CA SER A 210 12.57 5.92 -4.89
C SER A 210 14.04 6.10 -4.46
N LYS A 211 14.57 7.34 -4.47
CA LYS A 211 15.91 7.66 -3.95
C LYS A 211 16.01 7.40 -2.45
N TRP A 212 14.97 7.75 -1.68
CA TRP A 212 14.89 7.46 -0.24
C TRP A 212 14.85 5.96 0.04
N TYR A 213 14.03 5.20 -0.68
CA TYR A 213 14.00 3.74 -0.52
C TYR A 213 15.36 3.13 -0.81
N ARG A 214 16.03 3.48 -1.91
CA ARG A 214 17.38 2.98 -2.25
C ARG A 214 18.47 3.38 -1.25
N THR A 215 18.20 4.30 -0.33
CA THR A 215 19.13 4.66 0.76
C THR A 215 19.19 3.56 1.82
N ALA A 216 18.12 2.79 1.98
CA ALA A 216 18.01 1.73 2.96
C ALA A 216 18.31 0.35 2.38
N ASP A 217 18.52 -0.60 3.28
CA ASP A 217 18.73 -2.01 2.98
C ASP A 217 17.42 -2.80 3.07
N ILE A 218 16.55 -2.44 4.01
CA ILE A 218 15.28 -3.11 4.29
C ILE A 218 14.18 -2.08 4.49
N TYR A 219 12.99 -2.35 3.95
CA TYR A 219 11.78 -1.60 4.25
C TYR A 219 10.96 -2.33 5.31
N LEU A 220 10.66 -1.65 6.42
CA LEU A 220 9.77 -2.15 7.47
C LEU A 220 8.34 -1.67 7.26
N HIS A 221 7.39 -2.60 7.17
CA HIS A 221 5.96 -2.31 7.10
C HIS A 221 5.24 -2.96 8.26
N LEU A 222 5.24 -2.33 9.42
CA LEU A 222 4.66 -2.88 10.64
C LEU A 222 3.21 -2.45 10.87
N ALA A 223 2.54 -1.82 9.89
CA ALA A 223 1.12 -1.48 10.00
C ALA A 223 0.31 -2.70 10.44
N TRP A 224 -0.57 -2.52 11.43
CA TRP A 224 -1.38 -3.61 11.97
C TRP A 224 -2.47 -3.94 10.92
N ILE A 225 -3.16 -4.00 10.38
CA ILE A 225 -4.14 -4.40 9.37
C ILE A 225 -4.18 -3.35 8.25
N GLU A 226 -3.69 -3.74 7.11
CA GLU A 226 -3.77 -2.91 5.92
C GLU A 226 -4.14 -3.76 4.70
N PRO A 227 -5.21 -3.41 3.97
CA PRO A 227 -5.67 -4.23 2.84
C PRO A 227 -4.68 -4.34 1.69
N CYS A 228 -4.00 -3.23 1.33
CA CYS A 228 -2.94 -3.20 0.33
C CYS A 228 -2.28 -1.81 0.35
N GLY A 229 -1.09 -1.69 0.91
CA GLY A 229 -0.34 -0.43 0.91
C GLY A 229 0.27 -0.13 -0.47
N ASN A 230 0.61 1.12 -0.71
CA ASN A 230 1.41 1.51 -1.87
C ASN A 230 2.91 1.46 -1.55
N THR A 231 3.28 1.83 -0.32
CA THR A 231 4.66 2.11 0.09
C THR A 231 5.56 0.88 0.06
N GLN A 232 5.09 -0.31 0.48
CA GLN A 232 5.88 -1.53 0.36
C GLN A 232 6.07 -1.94 -1.11
N ILE A 233 5.09 -1.68 -1.97
CA ILE A 233 5.20 -1.95 -3.41
C ILE A 233 6.23 -1.00 -4.04
N GLU A 234 6.22 0.27 -3.64
CA GLU A 234 7.20 1.28 -4.05
C GLU A 234 8.62 0.92 -3.61
N ALA A 235 8.78 0.43 -2.38
CA ALA A 235 10.05 -0.02 -1.85
C ALA A 235 10.59 -1.24 -2.62
N MET A 236 9.77 -2.29 -2.82
CA MET A 236 10.14 -3.45 -3.63
C MET A 236 10.54 -3.05 -5.05
N ALA A 237 9.75 -2.20 -5.71
CA ALA A 237 10.07 -1.71 -7.05
C ALA A 237 11.37 -0.86 -7.09
N SER A 238 11.74 -0.24 -5.96
CA SER A 238 13.02 0.44 -5.80
C SER A 238 14.19 -0.49 -5.44
N GLY A 239 13.97 -1.81 -5.44
CA GLY A 239 14.99 -2.82 -5.17
C GLY A 239 15.28 -3.07 -3.69
N VAL A 240 14.33 -2.75 -2.81
CA VAL A 240 14.49 -2.88 -1.36
C VAL A 240 13.59 -3.99 -0.83
N PRO A 241 14.15 -5.05 -0.24
CA PRO A 241 13.38 -6.11 0.39
C PRO A 241 12.49 -5.59 1.53
N VAL A 242 11.31 -6.17 1.66
CA VAL A 242 10.29 -5.75 2.63
C VAL A 242 10.17 -6.78 3.76
N ILE A 243 10.02 -6.30 4.98
CA ILE A 243 9.52 -7.09 6.10
C ILE A 243 8.16 -6.53 6.51
N CYS A 244 7.15 -7.38 6.57
CA CYS A 244 5.82 -7.03 7.04
C CYS A 244 5.23 -8.14 7.90
N CYS A 245 4.19 -7.81 8.69
CA CYS A 245 3.43 -8.81 9.43
C CYS A 245 2.28 -9.36 8.57
N ASN A 246 1.91 -10.62 8.78
CA ASN A 246 0.81 -11.30 8.08
C ASN A 246 -0.57 -10.88 8.63
N ASN A 247 -0.82 -9.57 8.66
CA ASN A 247 -2.10 -8.98 9.06
C ASN A 247 -2.66 -8.14 7.91
N GLY A 248 -3.66 -8.63 7.23
CA GLY A 248 -4.24 -7.95 6.07
C GLY A 248 -3.65 -8.41 4.74
N GLY A 249 -3.81 -7.59 3.70
CA GLY A 249 -3.43 -7.94 2.34
C GLY A 249 -1.99 -7.55 1.92
N ILE A 250 -1.18 -7.00 2.83
CA ILE A 250 0.21 -6.59 2.51
C ILE A 250 1.06 -7.80 2.18
N GLY A 251 0.96 -8.86 2.98
CA GLY A 251 1.67 -10.11 2.77
C GLY A 251 1.42 -10.73 1.39
N GLU A 252 0.22 -10.54 0.83
CA GLU A 252 -0.10 -11.02 -0.52
C GLU A 252 0.84 -10.42 -1.56
N THR A 253 1.04 -9.09 -1.54
CA THR A 253 1.89 -8.42 -2.51
C THR A 253 3.38 -8.73 -2.33
N VAL A 254 3.84 -8.92 -1.08
CA VAL A 254 5.21 -9.28 -0.77
C VAL A 254 5.52 -10.70 -1.25
N ASN A 255 4.62 -11.65 -1.03
CA ASN A 255 4.76 -13.04 -1.47
C ASN A 255 4.71 -13.16 -3.00
N GLU A 256 3.71 -12.55 -3.64
CA GLU A 256 3.55 -12.59 -5.11
C GLU A 256 4.72 -11.92 -5.86
N ALA A 257 5.31 -10.87 -5.26
CA ALA A 257 6.49 -10.22 -5.80
C ALA A 257 7.81 -10.91 -5.41
N SER A 258 7.80 -11.94 -4.55
CA SER A 258 9.01 -12.50 -3.92
C SER A 258 9.89 -11.41 -3.30
N GLY A 259 9.27 -10.35 -2.78
CA GLY A 259 9.90 -9.09 -2.44
C GLY A 259 10.38 -8.96 -0.99
N GLY A 260 10.43 -10.06 -0.21
CA GLY A 260 10.86 -9.97 1.17
C GLY A 260 10.35 -11.10 2.07
N ILE A 261 10.13 -10.80 3.35
CA ILE A 261 9.67 -11.75 4.35
C ILE A 261 8.36 -11.28 4.97
N VAL A 262 7.37 -12.16 4.96
CA VAL A 262 6.12 -11.99 5.70
C VAL A 262 6.24 -12.74 7.02
N VAL A 263 6.22 -12.00 8.12
CA VAL A 263 6.32 -12.55 9.47
C VAL A 263 4.93 -12.92 9.97
N ASP A 264 4.78 -14.10 10.56
CA ASP A 264 3.51 -14.53 11.13
C ASP A 264 3.01 -13.55 12.19
N ALA A 265 1.73 -13.25 12.12
CA ALA A 265 1.07 -12.43 13.11
C ALA A 265 0.90 -13.17 14.43
N ASP A 266 1.28 -12.53 15.55
CA ASP A 266 1.06 -13.11 16.88
C ASP A 266 -0.42 -13.08 17.28
N MET A 267 -1.18 -12.15 16.72
CA MET A 267 -2.63 -12.07 16.86
C MET A 267 -3.25 -11.96 15.46
N PRO A 268 -3.60 -13.10 14.83
CA PRO A 268 -4.22 -13.09 13.51
C PRO A 268 -5.58 -12.37 13.57
N PHE A 269 -5.83 -11.55 12.58
CA PHE A 269 -7.08 -10.83 12.46
C PHE A 269 -8.23 -11.79 12.13
N GLN A 270 -9.27 -11.80 12.98
CA GLN A 270 -10.40 -12.73 12.87
C GLN A 270 -11.54 -12.23 11.97
N MET A 271 -11.31 -11.20 11.16
CA MET A 271 -12.35 -10.57 10.31
C MET A 271 -13.57 -10.11 11.13
N GLU A 272 -13.34 -9.39 12.21
CA GLU A 272 -14.36 -8.83 13.09
C GLU A 272 -14.10 -7.34 13.37
N LEU A 273 -15.04 -6.67 14.03
CA LEU A 273 -14.82 -5.30 14.48
C LEU A 273 -13.83 -5.28 15.65
N ILE A 274 -12.79 -4.48 15.56
CA ILE A 274 -11.67 -4.42 16.49
C ILE A 274 -11.43 -2.99 16.98
N ASP A 275 -10.64 -2.84 18.02
CA ASP A 275 -10.07 -1.58 18.43
C ASP A 275 -8.86 -1.27 17.53
N TYR A 276 -9.14 -0.69 16.36
CA TYR A 276 -8.19 -0.50 15.29
C TYR A 276 -7.03 0.44 15.67
N TYR A 277 -7.30 1.39 16.56
CA TYR A 277 -6.30 2.35 17.01
C TYR A 277 -5.54 1.93 18.26
N ASN A 278 -5.76 0.72 18.74
CA ASN A 278 -5.00 0.09 19.83
C ASN A 278 -4.36 -1.23 19.33
N PRO A 279 -3.39 -1.16 18.40
CA PRO A 279 -2.79 -2.35 17.82
C PRO A 279 -1.98 -3.14 18.86
N PRO A 280 -1.99 -4.49 18.81
CA PRO A 280 -1.09 -5.29 19.63
C PRO A 280 0.36 -5.03 19.28
N LYS A 281 1.29 -5.24 20.20
CA LYS A 281 2.72 -5.14 19.92
C LYS A 281 3.15 -6.24 18.95
N PRO A 282 4.00 -5.94 17.95
CA PRO A 282 4.57 -6.96 17.08
C PRO A 282 5.64 -7.78 17.85
N ASN A 283 5.86 -9.03 17.45
CA ASN A 283 6.89 -9.86 18.01
C ASN A 283 8.27 -9.45 17.49
N PHE A 284 9.05 -8.82 18.33
CA PHE A 284 10.38 -8.29 17.98
C PHE A 284 11.39 -9.39 17.67
N GLU A 285 11.30 -10.56 18.31
CA GLU A 285 12.18 -11.69 18.04
C GLU A 285 11.98 -12.22 16.62
N LYS A 286 10.75 -12.47 16.21
CA LYS A 286 10.43 -12.89 14.84
C LYS A 286 10.85 -11.85 13.81
N LEU A 287 10.66 -10.56 14.11
CA LEU A 287 11.09 -9.47 13.24
C LEU A 287 12.62 -9.40 13.13
N ARG A 288 13.35 -9.57 14.25
CA ARG A 288 14.82 -9.64 14.26
C ARG A 288 15.31 -10.79 13.37
N ASP A 289 14.74 -11.98 13.53
CA ASP A 289 15.12 -13.16 12.74
C ASP A 289 14.89 -12.92 11.23
N ALA A 290 13.82 -12.22 10.86
CA ALA A 290 13.57 -11.80 9.48
C ALA A 290 14.62 -10.79 8.99
N VAL A 291 15.00 -9.80 9.81
CA VAL A 291 16.05 -8.82 9.51
C VAL A 291 17.38 -9.53 9.26
N GLU A 292 17.82 -10.40 10.19
CA GLU A 292 19.08 -11.13 10.06
C GLU A 292 19.06 -12.06 8.83
N LYS A 293 17.94 -12.74 8.56
CA LYS A 293 17.79 -13.59 7.38
C LYS A 293 17.96 -12.82 6.08
N ILE A 294 17.42 -11.59 5.98
CA ILE A 294 17.62 -10.74 4.81
C ILE A 294 19.07 -10.30 4.70
N TYR A 295 19.69 -9.80 5.78
CA TYR A 295 21.08 -9.34 5.71
C TYR A 295 22.06 -10.47 5.36
N ASN A 296 21.87 -11.68 5.92
CA ASN A 296 22.71 -12.84 5.62
C ASN A 296 22.56 -13.33 4.16
N ASN A 297 21.45 -12.99 3.49
CA ASN A 297 21.14 -13.39 2.11
C ASN A 297 20.71 -12.20 1.25
N TYR A 298 21.29 -11.01 1.46
CA TYR A 298 20.80 -9.75 0.91
C TYR A 298 20.65 -9.77 -0.61
N ASN A 299 21.68 -10.22 -1.33
CA ASN A 299 21.65 -10.30 -2.78
C ASN A 299 20.57 -11.28 -3.30
N TYR A 300 20.33 -12.38 -2.58
CA TYR A 300 19.26 -13.30 -2.92
C TYR A 300 17.90 -12.60 -2.88
N PHE A 301 17.54 -11.98 -1.74
CA PHE A 301 16.25 -11.30 -1.60
C PHE A 301 16.07 -10.17 -2.61
N LYS A 302 17.10 -9.40 -2.87
CA LYS A 302 17.06 -8.32 -3.86
C LYS A 302 16.86 -8.81 -5.28
N ASN A 303 17.51 -9.91 -5.66
CA ASN A 303 17.45 -10.47 -7.01
C ASN A 303 16.18 -11.28 -7.29
N GLN A 304 15.48 -11.73 -6.24
CA GLN A 304 14.21 -12.46 -6.38
C GLN A 304 13.01 -11.54 -6.65
N ILE A 305 13.14 -10.23 -6.46
CA ILE A 305 12.02 -9.29 -6.65
C ILE A 305 11.49 -9.36 -8.08
N ASN A 306 10.23 -9.74 -8.22
CA ASN A 306 9.52 -9.80 -9.50
C ASN A 306 8.99 -8.41 -9.91
N TYR A 307 9.80 -7.67 -10.66
CA TYR A 307 9.45 -6.32 -11.13
C TYR A 307 8.28 -6.33 -12.10
N ASP A 308 8.12 -7.36 -12.94
CA ASP A 308 6.99 -7.46 -13.86
C ASP A 308 5.67 -7.51 -13.10
N TYR A 309 5.64 -8.25 -11.99
CA TYR A 309 4.47 -8.27 -11.11
C TYR A 309 4.15 -6.88 -10.55
N LEU A 310 5.16 -6.06 -10.23
CA LEU A 310 4.98 -4.74 -9.61
C LEU A 310 4.56 -3.65 -10.60
N ASN A 311 4.60 -3.91 -11.91
CA ASN A 311 4.38 -2.94 -12.97
C ASN A 311 2.93 -2.49 -13.07
N ILE A 312 2.67 -1.18 -13.00
CA ILE A 312 1.34 -0.57 -13.15
C ILE A 312 0.67 -0.89 -14.50
N ASP A 313 1.47 -1.16 -15.54
CA ASP A 313 0.97 -1.46 -16.87
C ASP A 313 0.19 -2.79 -16.88
N LEU A 314 0.65 -3.77 -16.10
CA LEU A 314 -0.08 -5.03 -15.92
C LEU A 314 -1.44 -4.80 -15.24
N ALA A 315 -1.50 -3.92 -14.23
CA ALA A 315 -2.78 -3.58 -13.59
C ALA A 315 -3.71 -2.86 -14.59
N ALA A 316 -3.17 -1.92 -15.37
CA ALA A 316 -3.96 -1.16 -16.36
C ALA A 316 -4.64 -2.09 -17.37
N ASN A 317 -3.93 -3.10 -17.89
CA ASN A 317 -4.49 -4.10 -18.78
C ASN A 317 -5.58 -4.91 -18.09
N LYS A 318 -5.30 -5.48 -16.90
CA LYS A 318 -6.28 -6.27 -16.13
C LYS A 318 -7.55 -5.48 -15.79
N TYR A 319 -7.40 -4.21 -15.38
CA TYR A 319 -8.56 -3.34 -15.12
C TYR A 319 -9.40 -3.13 -16.39
N CYS A 320 -8.78 -2.79 -17.51
CA CYS A 320 -9.49 -2.55 -18.75
C CYS A 320 -10.15 -3.81 -19.32
N GLU A 321 -9.52 -4.97 -19.20
CA GLU A 321 -10.11 -6.27 -19.58
C GLU A 321 -11.33 -6.61 -18.73
N PHE A 322 -11.21 -6.46 -17.40
CA PHE A 322 -12.34 -6.72 -16.51
C PHE A 322 -13.50 -5.75 -16.75
N ILE A 323 -13.22 -4.45 -16.91
CA ILE A 323 -14.22 -3.43 -17.17
C ILE A 323 -14.94 -3.67 -18.50
N LYS A 324 -14.24 -4.16 -19.53
CA LYS A 324 -14.87 -4.54 -20.81
C LYS A 324 -15.87 -5.69 -20.65
N LYS A 325 -15.60 -6.65 -19.75
CA LYS A 325 -16.55 -7.75 -19.46
C LYS A 325 -17.79 -7.29 -18.70
N CYS A 326 -17.74 -6.14 -18.04
CA CYS A 326 -18.87 -5.54 -17.31
C CYS A 326 -19.72 -4.58 -18.17
N LEU A 327 -19.31 -4.28 -19.42
CA LEU A 327 -20.08 -3.47 -20.36
C LEU A 327 -21.27 -4.25 -20.91
#